data_4553cbbfca172a4fcdf332322ad959ef
#
_entry.id   4553cbbfca172a4fcdf332322ad959ef
#
_cell.length_a   1.000
_cell.length_b   1.000
_cell.length_c   1.000
_cell.angle_alpha   90.00
_cell.angle_beta   90.00
_cell.angle_gamma   90.00
#
_symmetry.space_group_name_H-M   'P 1'
#
loop_
_entity.id
_entity.type
_entity.pdbx_description
1 polymer ?
#
loop_
_entity_poly.entity_id
_entity_poly.type
_entity_poly.pdbx_seq_one_letter_code
_entity_poly.pdbx_strand_id
1 'polypeptide(L)'
;MKPIHALIAVLILGSGCCSTNPATVLTPAISIHEAIETDDFAAFSQHLAAGTDVNLKDSRWGNTPLIHASYHGRQKMIDQLVQRGADLDAQSNNGWTALHVAVGQEHLGVVGQLLRAGADVTVLNRLFGQGENREQVSDTPLDLAINFDLPEFTQLLRKHGAQTNAELKAKGQ
;
A
#
# COMPACT_ATOMS: atom_id res chain seq x y z
N MET A 1 -5.00 24.81 -59.74
CA MET A 1 -3.97 23.82 -60.02
C MET A 1 -3.51 23.20 -58.69
N LYS A 2 -3.95 21.99 -58.45
CA LYS A 2 -3.53 21.17 -57.29
C LYS A 2 -2.53 20.13 -57.80
N PRO A 3 -1.48 19.79 -57.10
CA PRO A 3 -0.86 18.49 -57.24
C PRO A 3 -1.21 17.58 -56.06
N ILE A 4 -1.72 16.45 -56.43
CA ILE A 4 -1.99 15.23 -55.71
C ILE A 4 -0.64 14.60 -55.40
N HIS A 5 -0.33 14.32 -54.13
CA HIS A 5 0.81 13.48 -53.78
C HIS A 5 0.32 12.12 -53.33
N ALA A 6 0.78 11.17 -54.10
CA ALA A 6 0.44 9.77 -54.07
C ALA A 6 0.89 9.07 -52.81
N LEU A 7 0.01 8.20 -52.34
CA LEU A 7 0.27 7.11 -51.42
C LEU A 7 1.33 6.16 -52.03
N ILE A 8 2.43 5.94 -51.33
CA ILE A 8 3.27 4.80 -51.63
C ILE A 8 3.07 3.79 -50.48
N ALA A 9 2.23 2.81 -50.78
CA ALA A 9 2.14 1.59 -50.00
C ALA A 9 3.29 0.70 -50.40
N VAL A 10 4.27 0.54 -49.54
CA VAL A 10 5.30 -0.48 -49.72
C VAL A 10 4.82 -1.75 -49.03
N LEU A 11 4.32 -2.67 -49.86
CA LEU A 11 4.06 -4.04 -49.50
C LEU A 11 5.42 -4.76 -49.41
N ILE A 12 5.92 -5.04 -48.22
CA ILE A 12 7.00 -6.00 -48.05
C ILE A 12 6.38 -7.32 -47.58
N LEU A 13 6.20 -8.22 -48.55
CA LEU A 13 6.04 -9.64 -48.32
C LEU A 13 7.41 -10.20 -47.95
N GLY A 14 7.61 -10.51 -46.69
CA GLY A 14 8.76 -11.21 -46.15
C GLY A 14 8.33 -12.20 -45.09
N SER A 15 8.33 -13.47 -45.48
CA SER A 15 8.11 -14.60 -44.62
C SER A 15 9.16 -14.64 -43.51
N GLY A 16 8.75 -14.79 -42.26
CA GLY A 16 9.71 -15.21 -41.24
C GLY A 16 9.40 -14.70 -39.85
N CYS A 17 9.13 -15.63 -38.98
CA CYS A 17 9.11 -15.55 -37.53
C CYS A 17 8.17 -14.55 -36.88
N CYS A 18 7.07 -15.07 -36.36
CA CYS A 18 6.34 -14.50 -35.24
C CYS A 18 7.29 -14.34 -34.03
N SER A 19 8.07 -13.29 -34.02
CA SER A 19 8.49 -12.68 -32.79
C SER A 19 7.29 -11.86 -32.32
N THR A 20 6.46 -12.46 -31.50
CA THR A 20 5.60 -11.69 -30.62
C THR A 20 6.53 -10.87 -29.72
N ASN A 21 6.81 -9.65 -30.17
CA ASN A 21 7.42 -8.65 -29.33
C ASN A 21 6.49 -8.53 -28.10
N PRO A 22 6.91 -8.92 -26.89
CA PRO A 22 6.07 -8.65 -25.74
C PRO A 22 5.87 -7.15 -25.74
N ALA A 23 4.61 -6.72 -25.85
CA ALA A 23 4.26 -5.31 -25.75
C ALA A 23 5.09 -4.74 -24.62
N THR A 24 5.98 -3.81 -24.96
CA THR A 24 6.74 -3.06 -23.96
C THR A 24 5.68 -2.39 -23.09
N VAL A 25 5.40 -2.97 -21.94
CA VAL A 25 4.52 -2.38 -20.96
C VAL A 25 5.26 -1.12 -20.50
N LEU A 26 4.85 0.02 -21.06
CA LEU A 26 5.42 1.31 -20.69
C LEU A 26 5.13 1.50 -19.21
N THR A 27 6.18 1.62 -18.40
CA THR A 27 6.01 2.02 -17.01
C THR A 27 5.42 3.43 -16.99
N PRO A 28 4.44 3.72 -16.12
CA PRO A 28 3.88 5.05 -15.99
C PRO A 28 4.96 6.10 -15.72
N ALA A 29 4.69 7.35 -16.13
CA ALA A 29 5.60 8.48 -15.89
C ALA A 29 5.69 8.86 -14.40
N ILE A 30 4.67 8.49 -13.61
CA ILE A 30 4.60 8.71 -12.16
C ILE A 30 4.91 7.40 -11.42
N SER A 31 5.37 7.49 -10.18
CA SER A 31 5.63 6.31 -9.35
C SER A 31 4.32 5.61 -8.91
N ILE A 32 4.43 4.34 -8.49
CA ILE A 32 3.27 3.63 -7.95
C ILE A 32 2.70 4.32 -6.69
N HIS A 33 3.55 4.95 -5.88
CA HIS A 33 3.14 5.70 -4.70
C HIS A 33 2.34 6.96 -5.10
N GLU A 34 2.84 7.71 -6.08
CA GLU A 34 2.17 8.90 -6.58
C GLU A 34 0.84 8.56 -7.27
N ALA A 35 0.76 7.45 -8.00
CA ALA A 35 -0.48 6.95 -8.57
C ALA A 35 -1.54 6.66 -7.49
N ILE A 36 -1.12 6.14 -6.33
CA ILE A 36 -2.00 5.89 -5.17
C ILE A 36 -2.43 7.21 -4.52
N GLU A 37 -1.51 8.15 -4.31
CA GLU A 37 -1.79 9.46 -3.70
C GLU A 37 -2.82 10.24 -4.54
N THR A 38 -2.64 10.26 -5.86
CA THR A 38 -3.50 10.99 -6.81
C THR A 38 -4.78 10.24 -7.18
N ASP A 39 -4.98 9.01 -6.67
CA ASP A 39 -6.07 8.10 -7.04
C ASP A 39 -6.08 7.73 -8.53
N ASP A 40 -4.93 7.75 -9.18
CA ASP A 40 -4.80 7.32 -10.58
C ASP A 40 -4.76 5.79 -10.66
N PHE A 41 -5.94 5.19 -10.68
CA PHE A 41 -6.10 3.75 -10.78
C PHE A 41 -5.55 3.18 -12.11
N ALA A 42 -5.53 3.97 -13.19
CA ALA A 42 -5.01 3.53 -14.47
C ALA A 42 -3.48 3.38 -14.42
N ALA A 43 -2.76 4.42 -13.93
CA ALA A 43 -1.33 4.35 -13.72
C ALA A 43 -0.94 3.27 -12.71
N PHE A 44 -1.68 3.15 -11.60
CA PHE A 44 -1.48 2.08 -10.62
C PHE A 44 -1.60 0.68 -11.26
N SER A 45 -2.66 0.44 -12.06
CA SER A 45 -2.87 -0.84 -12.74
C SER A 45 -1.76 -1.14 -13.77
N GLN A 46 -1.24 -0.11 -14.45
CA GLN A 46 -0.10 -0.25 -15.36
C GLN A 46 1.18 -0.67 -14.61
N HIS A 47 1.44 -0.10 -13.43
CA HIS A 47 2.55 -0.54 -12.57
C HIS A 47 2.45 -2.01 -12.21
N LEU A 48 1.26 -2.45 -11.80
CA LEU A 48 1.03 -3.86 -11.48
C LEU A 48 1.18 -4.78 -12.69
N ALA A 49 0.76 -4.33 -13.89
CA ALA A 49 0.93 -5.07 -15.14
C ALA A 49 2.39 -5.13 -15.58
N ALA A 50 3.17 -4.07 -15.32
CA ALA A 50 4.60 -4.01 -15.58
C ALA A 50 5.45 -4.85 -14.62
N GLY A 51 4.83 -5.43 -13.57
CA GLY A 51 5.54 -6.22 -12.57
C GLY A 51 6.31 -5.38 -11.55
N THR A 52 5.90 -4.14 -11.32
CA THR A 52 6.46 -3.31 -10.25
C THR A 52 6.33 -4.03 -8.91
N ASP A 53 7.39 -4.02 -8.12
CA ASP A 53 7.40 -4.62 -6.79
C ASP A 53 6.32 -3.98 -5.92
N VAL A 54 5.34 -4.79 -5.48
CA VAL A 54 4.22 -4.35 -4.64
C VAL A 54 4.64 -3.96 -3.22
N ASN A 55 5.88 -4.31 -2.83
CA ASN A 55 6.49 -3.98 -1.55
C ASN A 55 7.58 -2.90 -1.65
N LEU A 56 7.69 -2.25 -2.82
CA LEU A 56 8.66 -1.18 -3.06
C LEU A 56 8.46 -0.04 -2.04
N LYS A 57 9.47 0.23 -1.23
CA LYS A 57 9.43 1.32 -0.26
C LYS A 57 9.75 2.66 -0.90
N ASP A 58 9.00 3.71 -0.54
CA ASP A 58 9.37 5.07 -0.92
C ASP A 58 10.67 5.51 -0.22
N SER A 59 11.36 6.50 -0.81
CA SER A 59 12.62 7.02 -0.29
C SER A 59 12.44 7.99 0.89
N ARG A 60 11.23 8.48 1.12
CA ARG A 60 10.95 9.54 2.11
C ARG A 60 10.68 8.97 3.50
N TRP A 61 9.78 8.02 3.61
CA TRP A 61 9.30 7.46 4.86
C TRP A 61 9.46 5.94 4.95
N GLY A 62 9.92 5.30 3.89
CA GLY A 62 9.97 3.85 3.78
C GLY A 62 8.59 3.20 3.71
N ASN A 63 7.59 3.94 3.24
CA ASN A 63 6.23 3.44 3.10
C ASN A 63 6.11 2.53 1.88
N THR A 64 5.44 1.39 2.03
CA THR A 64 5.05 0.55 0.92
C THR A 64 3.80 1.11 0.21
N PRO A 65 3.49 0.65 -1.03
CA PRO A 65 2.23 0.98 -1.69
C PRO A 65 1.00 0.69 -0.83
N LEU A 66 1.04 -0.40 -0.04
CA LEU A 66 -0.06 -0.75 0.87
C LEU A 66 -0.24 0.27 2.00
N ILE A 67 0.87 0.78 2.57
CA ILE A 67 0.82 1.85 3.59
C ILE A 67 0.25 3.13 2.98
N HIS A 68 0.70 3.53 1.78
CA HIS A 68 0.13 4.69 1.07
C HIS A 68 -1.36 4.52 0.77
N ALA A 69 -1.77 3.36 0.25
CA ALA A 69 -3.16 3.08 -0.04
C ALA A 69 -4.04 3.11 1.23
N SER A 70 -3.49 2.64 2.36
CA SER A 70 -4.17 2.68 3.65
C SER A 70 -4.28 4.09 4.20
N TYR A 71 -3.26 4.93 4.01
CA TYR A 71 -3.27 6.34 4.39
C TYR A 71 -4.37 7.13 3.67
N HIS A 72 -4.54 6.87 2.37
CA HIS A 72 -5.53 7.56 1.53
C HIS A 72 -6.89 6.84 1.44
N GLY A 73 -7.09 5.72 2.15
CA GLY A 73 -8.34 4.98 2.14
C GLY A 73 -8.69 4.32 0.80
N ARG A 74 -7.69 3.97 -0.03
CA ARG A 74 -7.86 3.46 -1.41
C ARG A 74 -8.22 1.97 -1.45
N GLN A 75 -9.41 1.62 -0.99
CA GLN A 75 -9.85 0.22 -0.82
C GLN A 75 -9.64 -0.65 -2.06
N LYS A 76 -9.96 -0.13 -3.27
CA LYS A 76 -9.80 -0.89 -4.53
C LYS A 76 -8.34 -1.21 -4.83
N MET A 77 -7.43 -0.28 -4.54
CA MET A 77 -6.00 -0.50 -4.73
C MET A 77 -5.45 -1.47 -3.69
N ILE A 78 -5.95 -1.39 -2.44
CA ILE A 78 -5.62 -2.34 -1.36
C ILE A 78 -6.00 -3.76 -1.77
N ASP A 79 -7.21 -4.00 -2.32
CA ASP A 79 -7.62 -5.32 -2.80
C ASP A 79 -6.63 -5.88 -3.82
N GLN A 80 -6.19 -5.07 -4.77
CA GLN A 80 -5.24 -5.50 -5.78
C GLN A 80 -3.84 -5.76 -5.22
N LEU A 81 -3.36 -4.93 -4.28
CA LEU A 81 -2.08 -5.13 -3.62
C LEU A 81 -2.07 -6.44 -2.82
N VAL A 82 -3.14 -6.69 -2.05
CA VAL A 82 -3.30 -7.94 -1.29
C VAL A 82 -3.33 -9.17 -2.20
N GLN A 83 -4.10 -9.11 -3.31
CA GLN A 83 -4.15 -10.19 -4.31
C GLN A 83 -2.80 -10.47 -4.97
N ARG A 84 -1.92 -9.46 -5.05
CA ARG A 84 -0.57 -9.57 -5.58
C ARG A 84 0.48 -9.95 -4.54
N GLY A 85 0.06 -10.24 -3.30
CA GLY A 85 0.95 -10.68 -2.23
C GLY A 85 1.72 -9.53 -1.56
N ALA A 86 1.11 -8.34 -1.46
CA ALA A 86 1.68 -7.29 -0.65
C ALA A 86 1.85 -7.75 0.81
N ASP A 87 3.00 -7.45 1.40
CA ASP A 87 3.28 -7.70 2.81
C ASP A 87 2.41 -6.78 3.67
N LEU A 88 1.45 -7.39 4.40
CA LEU A 88 0.47 -6.68 5.22
C LEU A 88 1.13 -6.01 6.44
N ASP A 89 2.23 -6.59 6.91
CA ASP A 89 2.90 -6.21 8.15
C ASP A 89 4.22 -5.48 7.90
N ALA A 90 4.49 -5.14 6.63
CA ALA A 90 5.63 -4.31 6.26
C ALA A 90 5.60 -3.00 7.05
N GLN A 91 6.74 -2.68 7.68
CA GLN A 91 6.89 -1.48 8.48
C GLN A 91 7.58 -0.36 7.71
N SER A 92 7.10 0.87 7.87
CA SER A 92 7.79 2.10 7.48
C SER A 92 9.04 2.33 8.33
N ASN A 93 9.81 3.39 8.05
CA ASN A 93 10.97 3.77 8.85
C ASN A 93 10.63 4.04 10.33
N ASN A 94 9.39 4.44 10.61
CA ASN A 94 8.89 4.69 11.96
C ASN A 94 8.15 3.47 12.56
N GLY A 95 8.24 2.30 11.92
CA GLY A 95 7.58 1.08 12.39
C GLY A 95 6.08 1.02 12.14
N TRP A 96 5.49 1.97 11.39
CA TRP A 96 4.07 1.95 11.07
C TRP A 96 3.76 0.91 10.00
N THR A 97 2.74 0.07 10.25
CA THR A 97 2.16 -0.82 9.25
C THR A 97 0.94 -0.18 8.59
N ALA A 98 0.43 -0.81 7.53
CA ALA A 98 -0.81 -0.41 6.89
C ALA A 98 -1.99 -0.33 7.89
N LEU A 99 -2.04 -1.26 8.85
CA LEU A 99 -3.10 -1.29 9.88
C LEU A 99 -3.01 -0.11 10.85
N HIS A 100 -1.80 0.25 11.33
CA HIS A 100 -1.60 1.44 12.17
C HIS A 100 -2.08 2.71 11.47
N VAL A 101 -1.68 2.86 10.21
CA VAL A 101 -2.03 4.03 9.40
C VAL A 101 -3.52 4.11 9.15
N ALA A 102 -4.17 2.98 8.83
CA ALA A 102 -5.61 2.93 8.62
C ALA A 102 -6.41 3.32 9.87
N VAL A 103 -5.94 2.93 11.07
CA VAL A 103 -6.52 3.37 12.35
C VAL A 103 -6.29 4.86 12.57
N GLY A 104 -5.06 5.35 12.39
CA GLY A 104 -4.71 6.76 12.60
C GLY A 104 -5.40 7.73 11.63
N GLN A 105 -5.82 7.26 10.44
CA GLN A 105 -6.58 8.02 9.45
C GLN A 105 -8.09 7.74 9.50
N GLU A 106 -8.54 6.98 10.49
CA GLU A 106 -9.94 6.66 10.74
C GLU A 106 -10.66 5.94 9.56
N HIS A 107 -9.90 5.16 8.80
CA HIS A 107 -10.44 4.40 7.67
C HIS A 107 -10.98 3.02 8.09
N LEU A 108 -12.14 2.97 8.78
CA LEU A 108 -12.72 1.74 9.32
C LEU A 108 -12.87 0.62 8.26
N GLY A 109 -13.28 0.99 7.05
CA GLY A 109 -13.42 0.03 5.93
C GLY A 109 -12.09 -0.63 5.56
N VAL A 110 -10.99 0.14 5.56
CA VAL A 110 -9.63 -0.34 5.30
C VAL A 110 -9.15 -1.24 6.44
N VAL A 111 -9.40 -0.85 7.69
CA VAL A 111 -9.07 -1.70 8.87
C VAL A 111 -9.76 -3.05 8.75
N GLY A 112 -11.07 -3.06 8.45
CA GLY A 112 -11.80 -4.31 8.25
C GLY A 112 -11.27 -5.14 7.07
N GLN A 113 -10.80 -4.50 6.01
CA GLN A 113 -10.21 -5.16 4.84
C GLN A 113 -8.86 -5.81 5.18
N LEU A 114 -7.95 -5.08 5.84
CA LEU A 114 -6.65 -5.59 6.26
C LEU A 114 -6.78 -6.74 7.27
N LEU A 115 -7.70 -6.63 8.24
CA LEU A 115 -7.95 -7.69 9.21
C LEU A 115 -8.49 -8.97 8.55
N ARG A 116 -9.36 -8.85 7.55
CA ARG A 116 -9.84 -10.02 6.77
C ARG A 116 -8.73 -10.64 5.92
N ALA A 117 -7.76 -9.83 5.49
CA ALA A 117 -6.59 -10.31 4.77
C ALA A 117 -5.56 -11.00 5.68
N GLY A 118 -5.67 -10.85 7.00
CA GLY A 118 -4.81 -11.49 7.98
C GLY A 118 -3.64 -10.63 8.48
N ALA A 119 -3.78 -9.29 8.42
CA ALA A 119 -2.78 -8.39 9.00
C ALA A 119 -2.60 -8.64 10.50
N ASP A 120 -1.36 -8.62 10.97
CA ASP A 120 -1.00 -8.85 12.36
C ASP A 120 -1.39 -7.64 13.22
N VAL A 121 -2.25 -7.89 14.21
CA VAL A 121 -2.78 -6.89 15.14
C VAL A 121 -1.85 -6.59 16.32
N THR A 122 -0.73 -7.31 16.43
CA THR A 122 0.21 -7.22 17.58
C THR A 122 1.48 -6.46 17.25
N VAL A 123 1.68 -6.09 15.97
CA VAL A 123 2.86 -5.34 15.56
C VAL A 123 2.92 -3.99 16.29
N LEU A 124 4.10 -3.67 16.79
CA LEU A 124 4.37 -2.41 17.48
C LEU A 124 4.96 -1.38 16.51
N ASN A 125 4.43 -0.18 16.49
CA ASN A 125 5.10 0.95 15.85
C ASN A 125 6.27 1.46 16.70
N ARG A 126 7.02 2.43 16.18
CA ARG A 126 8.09 3.12 16.90
C ARG A 126 7.79 4.61 16.88
N LEU A 127 7.18 5.11 17.95
CA LEU A 127 7.06 6.55 18.16
C LEU A 127 8.27 7.04 18.94
N PHE A 128 9.00 8.00 18.38
CA PHE A 128 10.02 8.71 19.14
C PHE A 128 9.32 9.72 20.05
N GLY A 129 9.35 9.49 21.36
CA GLY A 129 8.81 10.42 22.35
C GLY A 129 9.40 11.82 22.15
N GLN A 130 8.55 12.84 22.21
CA GLN A 130 8.94 14.25 22.20
C GLN A 130 9.37 14.63 23.61
N GLY A 131 10.67 14.91 23.84
CA GLY A 131 11.16 15.40 25.14
C GLY A 131 12.57 14.88 25.51
N GLU A 132 13.09 15.37 26.64
CA GLU A 132 14.43 15.02 27.15
C GLU A 132 14.54 13.54 27.58
N ASN A 133 13.44 12.90 27.94
CA ASN A 133 13.33 11.46 28.13
C ASN A 133 12.77 10.83 26.85
N ARG A 134 13.65 10.42 25.95
CA ARG A 134 13.32 9.65 24.74
C ARG A 134 12.90 8.22 25.09
N GLU A 135 11.87 8.07 25.90
CA GLU A 135 11.24 6.77 26.08
C GLU A 135 10.56 6.42 24.75
N GLN A 136 10.99 5.31 24.18
CA GLN A 136 10.44 4.80 22.93
C GLN A 136 9.03 4.28 23.24
N VAL A 137 8.02 5.09 22.96
CA VAL A 137 6.63 4.67 23.08
C VAL A 137 6.33 3.82 21.85
N SER A 138 5.92 2.61 22.08
CA SER A 138 5.54 1.67 21.04
C SER A 138 4.06 1.33 21.23
N ASP A 139 3.25 1.63 20.23
CA ASP A 139 1.80 1.39 20.26
C ASP A 139 1.44 0.26 19.31
N THR A 140 0.49 -0.58 19.71
CA THR A 140 -0.25 -1.46 18.81
C THR A 140 -1.34 -0.68 18.07
N PRO A 141 -1.91 -1.19 16.97
CA PRO A 141 -3.09 -0.59 16.37
C PRO A 141 -4.24 -0.37 17.35
N LEU A 142 -4.35 -1.24 18.38
CA LEU A 142 -5.36 -1.12 19.42
C LEU A 142 -5.06 0.03 20.39
N ASP A 143 -3.80 0.24 20.78
CA ASP A 143 -3.42 1.38 21.61
C ASP A 143 -3.78 2.69 20.91
N LEU A 144 -3.51 2.80 19.59
CA LEU A 144 -3.91 3.97 18.80
C LEU A 144 -5.43 4.19 18.81
N ALA A 145 -6.22 3.12 18.61
CA ALA A 145 -7.68 3.23 18.61
C ALA A 145 -8.22 3.68 19.97
N ILE A 146 -7.59 3.28 21.08
CA ILE A 146 -7.94 3.70 22.43
C ILE A 146 -7.50 5.16 22.67
N ASN A 147 -6.26 5.50 22.29
CA ASN A 147 -5.69 6.85 22.49
C ASN A 147 -6.44 7.94 21.71
N PHE A 148 -7.02 7.59 20.56
CA PHE A 148 -7.84 8.50 19.73
C PHE A 148 -9.33 8.43 20.04
N ASP A 149 -9.74 7.67 21.07
CA ASP A 149 -11.15 7.47 21.47
C ASP A 149 -12.04 6.98 20.31
N LEU A 150 -11.59 5.92 19.62
CA LEU A 150 -12.25 5.31 18.46
C LEU A 150 -12.93 3.98 18.85
N PRO A 151 -14.17 4.00 19.40
CA PRO A 151 -14.82 2.81 19.95
C PRO A 151 -15.12 1.74 18.90
N GLU A 152 -15.49 2.11 17.68
CA GLU A 152 -15.78 1.16 16.60
C GLU A 152 -14.52 0.40 16.16
N PHE A 153 -13.40 1.10 16.06
CA PHE A 153 -12.09 0.50 15.75
C PHE A 153 -11.63 -0.41 16.88
N THR A 154 -11.75 0.06 18.13
CA THR A 154 -11.44 -0.73 19.32
C THR A 154 -12.22 -2.04 19.34
N GLN A 155 -13.53 -1.99 19.09
CA GLN A 155 -14.38 -3.18 19.05
C GLN A 155 -13.96 -4.13 17.90
N LEU A 156 -13.71 -3.58 16.72
CA LEU A 156 -13.31 -4.37 15.56
C LEU A 156 -11.95 -5.05 15.78
N LEU A 157 -10.96 -4.32 16.28
CA LEU A 157 -9.62 -4.84 16.57
C LEU A 157 -9.68 -5.92 17.66
N ARG A 158 -10.41 -5.70 18.75
CA ARG A 158 -10.62 -6.70 19.82
C ARG A 158 -11.26 -7.98 19.30
N LYS A 159 -12.24 -7.89 18.41
CA LYS A 159 -12.88 -9.05 17.77
C LYS A 159 -11.87 -9.90 17.01
N HIS A 160 -10.81 -9.29 16.47
CA HIS A 160 -9.71 -9.96 15.77
C HIS A 160 -8.53 -10.32 16.69
N GLY A 161 -8.70 -10.24 18.01
CA GLY A 161 -7.71 -10.67 18.99
C GLY A 161 -6.62 -9.64 19.30
N ALA A 162 -6.80 -8.38 18.89
CA ALA A 162 -5.84 -7.32 19.20
C ALA A 162 -5.68 -7.11 20.71
N GLN A 163 -4.44 -6.82 21.11
CA GLN A 163 -4.04 -6.55 22.48
C GLN A 163 -3.29 -5.23 22.53
N THR A 164 -3.36 -4.55 23.67
CA THR A 164 -2.53 -3.38 23.91
C THR A 164 -1.07 -3.79 24.18
N ASN A 165 -0.14 -2.86 24.00
CA ASN A 165 1.24 -3.09 24.35
C ASN A 165 1.42 -3.51 25.83
N ALA A 166 0.62 -2.92 26.72
CA ALA A 166 0.62 -3.29 28.14
C ALA A 166 0.18 -4.75 28.36
N GLU A 167 -0.85 -5.21 27.65
CA GLU A 167 -1.35 -6.59 27.72
C GLU A 167 -0.34 -7.59 27.13
N LEU A 168 0.35 -7.23 26.04
CA LEU A 168 1.40 -8.05 25.42
C LEU A 168 2.59 -8.22 26.40
N LYS A 169 3.08 -7.13 26.99
CA LYS A 169 4.15 -7.17 27.99
C LYS A 169 3.79 -8.01 29.22
N ALA A 170 2.52 -7.94 29.68
CA ALA A 170 2.05 -8.74 30.82
C ALA A 170 2.07 -10.24 30.54
N LYS A 171 1.99 -10.66 29.26
CA LYS A 171 2.06 -12.06 28.83
C LYS A 171 3.47 -12.54 28.53
N GLY A 172 4.48 -11.67 28.59
CA GLY A 172 5.87 -11.99 28.29
C GLY A 172 6.18 -12.09 26.78
N GLN A 173 5.40 -11.39 25.98
CA GLN A 173 5.59 -11.27 24.52
C GLN A 173 6.29 -9.96 24.15
#